data_8d1b147077a4c083fc7db26660bae9f5
#
_entry.id   8d1b147077a4c083fc7db26660bae9f5
#
_cell.length_a   1.000
_cell.length_b   1.000
_cell.length_c   1.000
_cell.angle_alpha   90.00
_cell.angle_beta   90.00
_cell.angle_gamma   90.00
#
_symmetry.space_group_name_H-M   'P 1'
#
loop_
_entity.id
_entity.type
_entity.pdbx_description
1 polymer ?
#
loop_
_entity_poly.entity_id
_entity_poly.type
_entity_poly.pdbx_seq_one_letter_code
_entity_poly.pdbx_strand_id
1 'polypeptide(L)'
;MVSSEIFKPRNIIVTGGCGFIGANFVRYVAHNHPDVRITVLDKLTYAGNPQNIAGLPQSQVELVQGDICDAVLLERIVPGHDAIVHFAAESHNDNSIANPEPFITTNVEGTFHLLEAARKHDVRFHHISTDEVYGDLALDDPCKFTESTPYKPSSPYSASKAASDQLVRAWVRTYGLRATISNCSNNYGPYQHVEKFIPRQITSIMEGVRPKLYGTGENVRDWIHTEDHSSAVWEILTRGRIGETYLIGADSEMSNIAVMRMILRLMGCAEDAFDWVRDRPGHDRRYAIDSSKLRTELEWKPVHTDFEAGLQATIAWYVANRAWWEPAKAATEARYRAQGQ
;
A
#
# COMPACT_ATOMS: atom_id res chain seq x y z
N MET A 1 -26.98 -20.59 -3.51
CA MET A 1 -25.58 -20.52 -3.06
C MET A 1 -24.72 -21.01 -4.22
N VAL A 2 -24.12 -20.09 -4.98
CA VAL A 2 -23.13 -20.43 -6.00
C VAL A 2 -21.84 -20.69 -5.21
N SER A 3 -21.42 -21.93 -5.11
CA SER A 3 -20.09 -22.31 -4.62
C SER A 3 -19.10 -21.64 -5.58
N SER A 4 -18.55 -20.50 -5.20
CA SER A 4 -17.45 -19.91 -5.95
C SER A 4 -16.26 -20.86 -5.79
N GLU A 5 -15.90 -21.51 -6.88
CA GLU A 5 -14.70 -22.34 -6.94
C GLU A 5 -13.49 -21.48 -6.50
N ILE A 6 -12.73 -21.97 -5.53
CA ILE A 6 -11.54 -21.25 -5.02
C ILE A 6 -10.54 -21.18 -6.17
N PHE A 7 -10.17 -19.97 -6.55
CA PHE A 7 -9.13 -19.73 -7.56
C PHE A 7 -7.76 -20.11 -7.00
N LYS A 8 -7.03 -20.98 -7.70
CA LYS A 8 -5.73 -21.51 -7.28
C LYS A 8 -4.65 -21.12 -8.29
N PRO A 9 -4.12 -19.89 -8.22
CA PRO A 9 -3.07 -19.46 -9.13
C PRO A 9 -1.77 -20.24 -8.87
N ARG A 10 -1.03 -20.53 -9.94
CA ARG A 10 0.31 -21.12 -9.90
C ARG A 10 1.39 -20.14 -10.34
N ASN A 11 1.04 -19.21 -11.21
CA ASN A 11 1.94 -18.21 -11.74
C ASN A 11 1.28 -16.84 -11.61
N ILE A 12 1.85 -15.91 -10.83
CA ILE A 12 1.30 -14.57 -10.66
C ILE A 12 2.32 -13.51 -11.03
N ILE A 13 1.85 -12.39 -11.59
CA ILE A 13 2.63 -11.16 -11.71
C ILE A 13 2.29 -10.26 -10.53
N VAL A 14 3.30 -9.74 -9.84
CA VAL A 14 3.16 -8.72 -8.81
C VAL A 14 3.86 -7.45 -9.30
N THR A 15 3.08 -6.45 -9.68
CA THR A 15 3.65 -5.16 -10.10
C THR A 15 3.95 -4.31 -8.87
N GLY A 16 5.05 -3.54 -8.88
CA GLY A 16 5.48 -2.79 -7.71
C GLY A 16 5.97 -3.66 -6.55
N GLY A 17 6.39 -4.90 -6.85
CA GLY A 17 6.79 -5.87 -5.85
C GLY A 17 8.14 -5.60 -5.17
N CYS A 18 8.89 -4.58 -5.60
CA CYS A 18 10.07 -4.06 -4.89
C CYS A 18 9.73 -2.87 -3.97
N GLY A 19 8.51 -2.34 -4.01
CA GLY A 19 7.99 -1.34 -3.08
C GLY A 19 7.63 -1.95 -1.72
N PHE A 20 7.21 -1.11 -0.76
CA PHE A 20 6.89 -1.53 0.61
C PHE A 20 5.81 -2.63 0.66
N ILE A 21 4.58 -2.31 0.23
CA ILE A 21 3.44 -3.22 0.39
C ILE A 21 3.59 -4.42 -0.56
N GLY A 22 4.00 -4.17 -1.82
CA GLY A 22 4.20 -5.23 -2.80
C GLY A 22 5.25 -6.25 -2.39
N ALA A 23 6.39 -5.81 -1.83
CA ALA A 23 7.44 -6.71 -1.35
C ALA A 23 6.98 -7.58 -0.16
N ASN A 24 6.20 -7.01 0.76
CA ASN A 24 5.62 -7.78 1.85
C ASN A 24 4.61 -8.82 1.33
N PHE A 25 3.83 -8.48 0.32
CA PHE A 25 2.95 -9.45 -0.35
C PHE A 25 3.74 -10.56 -1.05
N VAL A 26 4.81 -10.22 -1.79
CA VAL A 26 5.70 -11.21 -2.42
C VAL A 26 6.29 -12.16 -1.37
N ARG A 27 6.76 -11.62 -0.24
CA ARG A 27 7.28 -12.41 0.89
C ARG A 27 6.22 -13.30 1.51
N TYR A 28 5.02 -12.75 1.74
CA TYR A 28 3.88 -13.50 2.29
C TYR A 28 3.54 -14.70 1.39
N VAL A 29 3.40 -14.48 0.08
CA VAL A 29 3.10 -15.56 -0.87
C VAL A 29 4.24 -16.57 -0.93
N ALA A 30 5.49 -16.12 -0.99
CA ALA A 30 6.64 -17.01 -1.05
C ALA A 30 6.75 -17.94 0.16
N HIS A 31 6.39 -17.45 1.36
CA HIS A 31 6.44 -18.25 2.58
C HIS A 31 5.23 -19.17 2.75
N ASN A 32 4.02 -18.67 2.47
CA ASN A 32 2.79 -19.38 2.77
C ASN A 32 2.26 -20.23 1.59
N HIS A 33 2.72 -19.93 0.36
CA HIS A 33 2.28 -20.60 -0.87
C HIS A 33 3.49 -20.99 -1.75
N PRO A 34 4.32 -21.94 -1.30
CA PRO A 34 5.59 -22.26 -1.97
C PRO A 34 5.44 -22.83 -3.40
N ASP A 35 4.23 -23.30 -3.75
CA ASP A 35 3.93 -23.79 -5.10
C ASP A 35 3.58 -22.68 -6.10
N VAL A 36 3.47 -21.42 -5.64
CA VAL A 36 3.13 -20.28 -6.49
C VAL A 36 4.42 -19.60 -6.98
N ARG A 37 4.58 -19.49 -8.29
CA ARG A 37 5.65 -18.71 -8.91
C ARG A 37 5.25 -17.25 -9.01
N ILE A 38 6.18 -16.35 -8.76
CA ILE A 38 5.95 -14.91 -8.71
C ILE A 38 6.93 -14.21 -9.67
N THR A 39 6.38 -13.56 -10.69
CA THR A 39 7.13 -12.60 -11.49
C THR A 39 6.90 -11.21 -10.93
N VAL A 40 7.91 -10.61 -10.35
CA VAL A 40 7.88 -9.22 -9.84
C VAL A 40 8.20 -8.30 -11.01
N LEU A 41 7.26 -7.43 -11.40
CA LEU A 41 7.49 -6.36 -12.36
C LEU A 41 7.62 -5.04 -11.60
N ASP A 42 8.79 -4.42 -11.66
CA ASP A 42 9.05 -3.15 -10.97
C ASP A 42 9.96 -2.24 -11.80
N LYS A 43 9.62 -0.96 -11.84
CA LYS A 43 10.41 0.05 -12.57
C LYS A 43 11.69 0.42 -11.81
N LEU A 44 11.75 0.10 -10.51
CA LEU A 44 12.85 0.45 -9.60
C LEU A 44 13.07 1.97 -9.53
N THR A 45 11.99 2.71 -9.28
CA THR A 45 12.05 4.14 -8.98
C THR A 45 12.59 4.35 -7.55
N TYR A 46 12.50 5.56 -7.02
CA TYR A 46 13.07 5.91 -5.71
C TYR A 46 12.60 5.05 -4.52
N ALA A 47 11.39 4.47 -4.59
CA ALA A 47 10.81 3.63 -3.54
C ALA A 47 10.90 2.12 -3.84
N GLY A 48 11.28 1.74 -5.05
CA GLY A 48 11.47 0.35 -5.47
C GLY A 48 12.88 -0.13 -5.14
N ASN A 49 13.01 -0.98 -4.10
CA ASN A 49 14.30 -1.51 -3.66
C ASN A 49 14.35 -3.03 -3.84
N PRO A 50 15.20 -3.58 -4.74
CA PRO A 50 15.34 -5.02 -4.92
C PRO A 50 15.75 -5.78 -3.65
N GLN A 51 16.38 -5.10 -2.69
CA GLN A 51 16.72 -5.71 -1.39
C GLN A 51 15.45 -6.11 -0.60
N ASN A 52 14.29 -5.52 -0.90
CA ASN A 52 13.04 -5.86 -0.24
C ASN A 52 12.59 -7.30 -0.53
N ILE A 53 13.00 -7.87 -1.64
CA ILE A 53 12.72 -9.27 -2.01
C ILE A 53 13.98 -10.15 -1.99
N ALA A 54 15.10 -9.63 -1.52
CA ALA A 54 16.34 -10.41 -1.39
C ALA A 54 16.16 -11.57 -0.40
N GLY A 55 16.87 -12.68 -0.67
CA GLY A 55 16.82 -13.89 0.15
C GLY A 55 15.61 -14.80 -0.13
N LEU A 56 14.69 -14.40 -1.01
CA LEU A 56 13.61 -15.30 -1.47
C LEU A 56 14.15 -16.32 -2.49
N PRO A 57 13.55 -17.53 -2.59
CA PRO A 57 14.02 -18.57 -3.51
C PRO A 57 13.93 -18.09 -4.97
N GLN A 58 15.03 -18.09 -5.70
CA GLN A 58 15.06 -17.72 -7.12
C GLN A 58 14.27 -18.66 -8.03
N SER A 59 14.00 -19.88 -7.56
CA SER A 59 13.12 -20.83 -8.25
C SER A 59 11.64 -20.44 -8.18
N GLN A 60 11.28 -19.55 -7.25
CA GLN A 60 9.91 -19.11 -6.99
C GLN A 60 9.68 -17.65 -7.37
N VAL A 61 10.68 -16.77 -7.16
CA VAL A 61 10.55 -15.33 -7.34
C VAL A 61 11.56 -14.84 -8.38
N GLU A 62 11.06 -14.28 -9.46
CA GLU A 62 11.84 -13.66 -10.52
C GLU A 62 11.57 -12.15 -10.57
N LEU A 63 12.61 -11.33 -10.70
CA LEU A 63 12.50 -9.88 -10.89
C LEU A 63 12.66 -9.50 -12.36
N VAL A 64 11.65 -8.85 -12.90
CA VAL A 64 11.69 -8.18 -14.22
C VAL A 64 11.68 -6.67 -13.97
N GLN A 65 12.79 -6.00 -14.28
CA GLN A 65 12.83 -4.54 -14.27
C GLN A 65 12.10 -4.00 -15.50
N GLY A 66 11.06 -3.18 -15.29
CA GLY A 66 10.29 -2.60 -16.38
C GLY A 66 9.15 -1.71 -15.91
N ASP A 67 8.64 -0.94 -16.87
CA ASP A 67 7.54 0.00 -16.65
C ASP A 67 6.19 -0.64 -17.00
N ILE A 68 5.18 -0.46 -16.16
CA ILE A 68 3.81 -0.90 -16.44
C ILE A 68 3.17 -0.14 -17.61
N CYS A 69 3.73 1.00 -18.01
CA CYS A 69 3.34 1.74 -19.21
C CYS A 69 3.93 1.18 -20.50
N ASP A 70 4.88 0.22 -20.43
CA ASP A 70 5.46 -0.43 -21.60
C ASP A 70 4.59 -1.59 -22.10
N ALA A 71 3.67 -1.28 -23.01
CA ALA A 71 2.75 -2.27 -23.58
C ALA A 71 3.49 -3.42 -24.29
N VAL A 72 4.68 -3.17 -24.88
CA VAL A 72 5.47 -4.20 -25.57
C VAL A 72 6.06 -5.19 -24.54
N LEU A 73 6.54 -4.67 -23.42
CA LEU A 73 7.00 -5.50 -22.31
C LEU A 73 5.83 -6.35 -21.76
N LEU A 74 4.67 -5.74 -21.52
CA LEU A 74 3.51 -6.45 -20.99
C LEU A 74 3.04 -7.58 -21.91
N GLU A 75 3.01 -7.37 -23.22
CA GLU A 75 2.71 -8.40 -24.22
C GLU A 75 3.67 -9.61 -24.16
N ARG A 76 4.88 -9.40 -23.70
CA ARG A 76 5.88 -10.47 -23.58
C ARG A 76 5.79 -11.22 -22.27
N ILE A 77 5.45 -10.53 -21.14
CA ILE A 77 5.51 -11.14 -19.81
C ILE A 77 4.17 -11.63 -19.28
N VAL A 78 3.03 -11.05 -19.71
CA VAL A 78 1.70 -11.42 -19.18
C VAL A 78 1.23 -12.82 -19.63
N PRO A 79 1.49 -13.27 -20.86
CA PRO A 79 1.08 -14.61 -21.29
C PRO A 79 1.57 -15.71 -20.36
N GLY A 80 0.68 -16.67 -20.06
CA GLY A 80 1.01 -17.85 -19.21
C GLY A 80 0.96 -17.59 -17.70
N HIS A 81 0.60 -16.38 -17.27
CA HIS A 81 0.27 -16.11 -15.88
C HIS A 81 -1.23 -16.28 -15.60
N ASP A 82 -1.56 -16.67 -14.38
CA ASP A 82 -2.94 -16.88 -13.93
C ASP A 82 -3.56 -15.59 -13.39
N ALA A 83 -2.72 -14.72 -12.80
CA ALA A 83 -3.18 -13.47 -12.20
C ALA A 83 -2.12 -12.35 -12.24
N ILE A 84 -2.62 -11.11 -12.24
CA ILE A 84 -1.84 -9.90 -11.96
C ILE A 84 -2.35 -9.31 -10.64
N VAL A 85 -1.44 -9.05 -9.68
CA VAL A 85 -1.70 -8.31 -8.44
C VAL A 85 -0.98 -6.97 -8.55
N HIS A 86 -1.76 -5.90 -8.65
CA HIS A 86 -1.26 -4.60 -9.09
C HIS A 86 -1.02 -3.66 -7.91
N PHE A 87 0.24 -3.60 -7.43
CA PHE A 87 0.70 -2.67 -6.38
C PHE A 87 1.45 -1.45 -6.94
N ALA A 88 1.94 -1.51 -8.18
CA ALA A 88 2.73 -0.40 -8.75
C ALA A 88 1.91 0.89 -8.77
N ALA A 89 2.40 1.93 -8.10
CA ALA A 89 1.78 3.24 -8.06
C ALA A 89 2.78 4.29 -7.58
N GLU A 90 2.62 5.53 -8.04
CA GLU A 90 3.11 6.68 -7.31
C GLU A 90 2.17 6.94 -6.11
N SER A 91 2.71 7.09 -4.88
CA SER A 91 1.90 7.00 -3.66
C SER A 91 2.20 8.02 -2.56
N HIS A 92 3.07 9.01 -2.82
CA HIS A 92 3.42 10.02 -1.82
C HIS A 92 2.66 11.31 -2.05
N ASN A 93 1.76 11.70 -1.12
CA ASN A 93 0.90 12.86 -1.27
C ASN A 93 1.68 14.17 -1.53
N ASP A 94 2.75 14.46 -0.76
CA ASP A 94 3.51 15.69 -0.94
C ASP A 94 4.16 15.76 -2.33
N ASN A 95 4.63 14.59 -2.86
CA ASN A 95 5.13 14.53 -4.23
C ASN A 95 4.02 14.78 -5.25
N SER A 96 2.78 14.32 -5.00
CA SER A 96 1.66 14.53 -5.92
C SER A 96 1.24 16.00 -6.00
N ILE A 97 1.37 16.74 -4.89
CA ILE A 97 1.11 18.17 -4.84
C ILE A 97 2.21 18.95 -5.56
N ALA A 98 3.46 18.53 -5.41
CA ALA A 98 4.61 19.18 -6.05
C ALA A 98 4.69 18.91 -7.55
N ASN A 99 4.39 17.68 -7.99
CA ASN A 99 4.44 17.25 -9.39
C ASN A 99 3.41 16.13 -9.64
N PRO A 100 2.19 16.46 -10.12
CA PRO A 100 1.12 15.48 -10.31
C PRO A 100 1.27 14.58 -11.54
N GLU A 101 2.05 14.96 -12.55
CA GLU A 101 2.14 14.24 -13.83
C GLU A 101 2.52 12.75 -13.69
N PRO A 102 3.55 12.36 -12.90
CA PRO A 102 3.90 10.96 -12.71
C PRO A 102 2.76 10.11 -12.13
N PHE A 103 1.86 10.73 -11.34
CA PHE A 103 0.71 10.04 -10.76
C PHE A 103 -0.34 9.71 -11.82
N ILE A 104 -0.56 10.58 -12.79
CA ILE A 104 -1.45 10.29 -13.91
C ILE A 104 -0.85 9.19 -14.80
N THR A 105 0.41 9.34 -15.19
CA THR A 105 1.09 8.36 -16.04
C THR A 105 1.13 6.99 -15.38
N THR A 106 1.63 6.90 -14.14
CA THR A 106 1.77 5.59 -13.48
C THR A 106 0.43 5.01 -13.07
N ASN A 107 -0.38 5.79 -12.33
CA ASN A 107 -1.58 5.23 -11.69
C ASN A 107 -2.74 5.05 -12.67
N VAL A 108 -2.88 5.90 -13.67
CA VAL A 108 -4.00 5.84 -14.61
C VAL A 108 -3.60 5.13 -15.91
N GLU A 109 -2.60 5.65 -16.62
CA GLU A 109 -2.15 5.08 -17.89
C GLU A 109 -1.50 3.69 -17.70
N GLY A 110 -0.66 3.53 -16.68
CA GLY A 110 -0.07 2.22 -16.36
C GLY A 110 -1.14 1.19 -16.00
N THR A 111 -2.17 1.56 -15.21
CA THR A 111 -3.31 0.67 -14.93
C THR A 111 -4.06 0.30 -16.21
N PHE A 112 -4.30 1.27 -17.11
CA PHE A 112 -4.93 1.01 -18.40
C PHE A 112 -4.16 -0.06 -19.21
N HIS A 113 -2.86 0.05 -19.34
CA HIS A 113 -2.04 -0.93 -20.09
C HIS A 113 -2.08 -2.32 -19.46
N LEU A 114 -2.06 -2.42 -18.13
CA LEU A 114 -2.19 -3.70 -17.43
C LEU A 114 -3.59 -4.32 -17.64
N LEU A 115 -4.66 -3.52 -17.61
CA LEU A 115 -6.03 -3.99 -17.85
C LEU A 115 -6.19 -4.52 -19.28
N GLU A 116 -5.62 -3.85 -20.29
CA GLU A 116 -5.64 -4.32 -21.68
C GLU A 116 -4.86 -5.63 -21.85
N ALA A 117 -3.68 -5.74 -21.22
CA ALA A 117 -2.90 -6.99 -21.24
C ALA A 117 -3.66 -8.12 -20.54
N ALA A 118 -4.24 -7.87 -19.35
CA ALA A 118 -5.03 -8.86 -18.62
C ALA A 118 -6.26 -9.32 -19.43
N ARG A 119 -6.97 -8.40 -20.06
CA ARG A 119 -8.12 -8.70 -20.94
C ARG A 119 -7.72 -9.55 -22.13
N LYS A 120 -6.63 -9.17 -22.81
CA LYS A 120 -6.17 -9.86 -24.02
C LYS A 120 -5.74 -11.29 -23.77
N HIS A 121 -5.11 -11.55 -22.61
CA HIS A 121 -4.55 -12.85 -22.26
C HIS A 121 -5.43 -13.64 -21.26
N ASP A 122 -6.65 -13.16 -20.97
CA ASP A 122 -7.61 -13.76 -20.02
C ASP A 122 -7.01 -14.02 -18.63
N VAL A 123 -6.23 -13.06 -18.10
CA VAL A 123 -5.57 -13.12 -16.80
C VAL A 123 -6.44 -12.46 -15.74
N ARG A 124 -6.61 -13.09 -14.56
CA ARG A 124 -7.32 -12.50 -13.42
C ARG A 124 -6.57 -11.27 -12.91
N PHE A 125 -7.29 -10.24 -12.49
CA PHE A 125 -6.69 -8.98 -12.06
C PHE A 125 -7.13 -8.61 -10.65
N HIS A 126 -6.17 -8.27 -9.78
CA HIS A 126 -6.48 -7.67 -8.48
C HIS A 126 -5.81 -6.31 -8.37
N HIS A 127 -6.62 -5.26 -8.17
CA HIS A 127 -6.17 -3.88 -8.05
C HIS A 127 -6.06 -3.45 -6.59
N ILE A 128 -4.89 -2.98 -6.19
CA ILE A 128 -4.66 -2.41 -4.86
C ILE A 128 -4.90 -0.90 -4.92
N SER A 129 -5.86 -0.43 -4.14
CA SER A 129 -6.20 0.98 -4.00
C SER A 129 -6.07 1.43 -2.54
N THR A 130 -6.67 2.55 -2.20
CA THR A 130 -6.51 3.24 -0.92
C THR A 130 -7.86 3.77 -0.42
N ASP A 131 -8.02 3.91 0.88
CA ASP A 131 -9.15 4.59 1.52
C ASP A 131 -9.21 6.09 1.19
N GLU A 132 -8.10 6.69 0.81
CA GLU A 132 -8.02 8.11 0.43
C GLU A 132 -8.93 8.47 -0.76
N VAL A 133 -9.39 7.48 -1.55
CA VAL A 133 -10.35 7.73 -2.65
C VAL A 133 -11.73 8.18 -2.15
N TYR A 134 -12.08 7.86 -0.90
CA TYR A 134 -13.36 8.24 -0.28
C TYR A 134 -13.37 9.66 0.26
N GLY A 135 -12.19 10.28 0.43
CA GLY A 135 -12.03 11.63 0.95
C GLY A 135 -11.84 11.65 2.47
N ASP A 136 -12.44 12.62 3.14
CA ASP A 136 -12.20 12.96 4.53
C ASP A 136 -13.45 12.81 5.39
N LEU A 137 -13.27 12.33 6.61
CA LEU A 137 -14.28 12.30 7.67
C LEU A 137 -13.95 13.37 8.73
N ALA A 138 -14.98 13.97 9.34
CA ALA A 138 -14.78 14.81 10.52
C ALA A 138 -14.26 13.96 11.69
N LEU A 139 -13.51 14.58 12.61
CA LEU A 139 -12.92 13.86 13.76
C LEU A 139 -13.99 13.26 14.69
N ASP A 140 -15.13 13.91 14.77
CA ASP A 140 -16.29 13.52 15.59
C ASP A 140 -17.38 12.74 14.82
N ASP A 141 -17.18 12.47 13.54
CA ASP A 141 -18.11 11.67 12.74
C ASP A 141 -17.99 10.18 13.14
N PRO A 142 -19.08 9.52 13.60
CA PRO A 142 -19.05 8.11 13.95
C PRO A 142 -19.00 7.17 12.74
N CYS A 143 -19.20 7.70 11.53
CA CYS A 143 -19.26 6.90 10.32
C CYS A 143 -17.88 6.36 9.90
N LYS A 144 -17.93 5.26 9.17
CA LYS A 144 -16.78 4.66 8.49
C LYS A 144 -17.06 4.58 6.99
N PHE A 145 -16.02 4.58 6.18
CA PHE A 145 -16.14 4.28 4.75
C PHE A 145 -16.56 2.83 4.53
N THR A 146 -17.47 2.64 3.60
CA THR A 146 -17.94 1.34 3.11
C THR A 146 -17.73 1.25 1.62
N GLU A 147 -17.90 0.09 1.01
CA GLU A 147 -17.79 -0.11 -0.44
C GLU A 147 -18.82 0.71 -1.24
N SER A 148 -19.88 1.18 -0.59
CA SER A 148 -20.91 2.05 -1.18
C SER A 148 -20.67 3.54 -0.98
N THR A 149 -19.65 3.94 -0.20
CA THR A 149 -19.30 5.34 0.02
C THR A 149 -18.87 5.99 -1.30
N PRO A 150 -19.45 7.14 -1.69
CA PRO A 150 -19.04 7.86 -2.89
C PRO A 150 -17.58 8.34 -2.81
N TYR A 151 -16.86 8.24 -3.93
CA TYR A 151 -15.50 8.76 -4.03
C TYR A 151 -15.49 10.30 -3.98
N LYS A 152 -14.62 10.86 -3.13
CA LYS A 152 -14.41 12.32 -2.96
C LYS A 152 -12.92 12.61 -2.71
N PRO A 153 -12.01 12.22 -3.62
CA PRO A 153 -10.57 12.36 -3.41
C PRO A 153 -10.16 13.82 -3.23
N SER A 154 -9.24 14.09 -2.30
CA SER A 154 -8.80 15.44 -1.91
C SER A 154 -7.41 15.83 -2.46
N SER A 155 -6.66 14.89 -3.01
CA SER A 155 -5.30 15.10 -3.52
C SER A 155 -5.13 14.58 -4.96
N PRO A 156 -4.09 15.04 -5.71
CA PRO A 156 -3.79 14.46 -7.02
C PRO A 156 -3.51 12.95 -6.95
N TYR A 157 -2.87 12.46 -5.88
CA TYR A 157 -2.68 11.05 -5.64
C TYR A 157 -4.01 10.31 -5.52
N SER A 158 -4.85 10.70 -4.56
CA SER A 158 -6.14 10.01 -4.33
C SER A 158 -7.07 10.12 -5.55
N ALA A 159 -7.02 11.24 -6.30
CA ALA A 159 -7.77 11.40 -7.55
C ALA A 159 -7.28 10.42 -8.63
N SER A 160 -5.96 10.23 -8.77
CA SER A 160 -5.41 9.26 -9.73
C SER A 160 -5.77 7.83 -9.36
N LYS A 161 -5.79 7.47 -8.06
CA LYS A 161 -6.23 6.15 -7.58
C LYS A 161 -7.73 5.95 -7.80
N ALA A 162 -8.56 6.97 -7.53
CA ALA A 162 -10.00 6.90 -7.85
C ALA A 162 -10.25 6.70 -9.35
N ALA A 163 -9.47 7.35 -10.21
CA ALA A 163 -9.56 7.15 -11.66
C ALA A 163 -9.20 5.72 -12.08
N SER A 164 -8.11 5.15 -11.52
CA SER A 164 -7.73 3.76 -11.81
C SER A 164 -8.78 2.75 -11.32
N ASP A 165 -9.38 2.96 -10.14
CA ASP A 165 -10.49 2.13 -9.65
C ASP A 165 -11.68 2.14 -10.62
N GLN A 166 -12.02 3.31 -11.19
CA GLN A 166 -13.10 3.43 -12.17
C GLN A 166 -12.75 2.73 -13.50
N LEU A 167 -11.49 2.75 -13.93
CA LEU A 167 -11.05 1.97 -15.08
C LEU A 167 -11.25 0.47 -14.85
N VAL A 168 -10.82 -0.06 -13.70
CA VAL A 168 -11.02 -1.48 -13.34
C VAL A 168 -12.51 -1.84 -13.40
N ARG A 169 -13.38 -1.04 -12.78
CA ARG A 169 -14.84 -1.26 -12.79
C ARG A 169 -15.42 -1.23 -14.21
N ALA A 170 -14.94 -0.31 -15.05
CA ALA A 170 -15.36 -0.22 -16.44
C ALA A 170 -14.95 -1.46 -17.24
N TRP A 171 -13.72 -1.97 -17.06
CA TRP A 171 -13.25 -3.19 -17.72
C TRP A 171 -14.01 -4.44 -17.29
N VAL A 172 -14.34 -4.56 -16.01
CA VAL A 172 -15.24 -5.63 -15.53
C VAL A 172 -16.59 -5.55 -16.22
N ARG A 173 -17.23 -4.39 -16.20
CA ARG A 173 -18.60 -4.22 -16.72
C ARG A 173 -18.68 -4.33 -18.23
N THR A 174 -17.72 -3.75 -18.96
CA THR A 174 -17.76 -3.65 -20.42
C THR A 174 -17.22 -4.90 -21.10
N TYR A 175 -16.12 -5.44 -20.56
CA TYR A 175 -15.38 -6.52 -21.23
C TYR A 175 -15.42 -7.85 -20.45
N GLY A 176 -16.07 -7.89 -19.29
CA GLY A 176 -16.13 -9.10 -18.46
C GLY A 176 -14.79 -9.48 -17.84
N LEU A 177 -13.85 -8.51 -17.68
CA LEU A 177 -12.56 -8.80 -17.04
C LEU A 177 -12.77 -9.39 -15.64
N ARG A 178 -12.10 -10.48 -15.35
CA ARG A 178 -12.13 -11.11 -14.02
C ARG A 178 -11.28 -10.32 -13.04
N ALA A 179 -11.81 -9.22 -12.51
CA ALA A 179 -11.08 -8.35 -11.60
C ALA A 179 -11.78 -8.15 -10.26
N THR A 180 -10.98 -7.84 -9.24
CA THR A 180 -11.38 -7.39 -7.90
C THR A 180 -10.58 -6.15 -7.50
N ILE A 181 -11.11 -5.35 -6.60
CA ILE A 181 -10.44 -4.14 -6.05
C ILE A 181 -10.36 -4.28 -4.54
N SER A 182 -9.26 -3.81 -3.95
CA SER A 182 -9.19 -3.56 -2.51
C SER A 182 -8.78 -2.13 -2.22
N ASN A 183 -9.48 -1.48 -1.26
CA ASN A 183 -9.10 -0.18 -0.72
C ASN A 183 -8.61 -0.40 0.72
N CYS A 184 -7.32 -0.15 0.97
CA CYS A 184 -6.73 -0.42 2.27
C CYS A 184 -6.51 0.85 3.09
N SER A 185 -6.50 0.68 4.41
CA SER A 185 -6.07 1.68 5.37
C SER A 185 -4.54 1.84 5.42
N ASN A 186 -4.04 2.66 6.34
CA ASN A 186 -2.62 2.98 6.45
C ASN A 186 -1.79 1.77 6.87
N ASN A 187 -0.94 1.28 5.98
CA ASN A 187 -0.04 0.17 6.26
C ASN A 187 1.18 0.60 7.06
N TYR A 188 1.64 -0.24 7.99
CA TYR A 188 2.92 -0.11 8.68
C TYR A 188 3.64 -1.46 8.78
N GLY A 189 4.95 -1.44 9.01
CA GLY A 189 5.74 -2.67 9.13
C GLY A 189 7.12 -2.59 8.48
N PRO A 190 7.80 -3.73 8.32
CA PRO A 190 9.12 -3.85 7.68
C PRO A 190 9.12 -3.33 6.23
N TYR A 191 10.28 -2.82 5.79
CA TYR A 191 10.51 -2.33 4.42
C TYR A 191 9.73 -1.07 4.01
N GLN A 192 9.03 -0.38 4.92
CA GLN A 192 8.36 0.88 4.61
C GLN A 192 9.39 1.99 4.36
N HIS A 193 9.26 2.70 3.22
CA HIS A 193 10.20 3.75 2.84
C HIS A 193 10.25 4.87 3.88
N VAL A 194 11.46 5.36 4.16
CA VAL A 194 11.77 6.33 5.23
C VAL A 194 11.11 7.71 5.10
N GLU A 195 10.45 7.99 3.97
CA GLU A 195 9.65 9.21 3.81
C GLU A 195 8.28 9.13 4.52
N LYS A 196 7.79 7.91 4.79
CA LYS A 196 6.48 7.69 5.42
C LYS A 196 6.53 7.99 6.91
N PHE A 197 5.36 8.31 7.49
CA PHE A 197 5.26 8.85 8.84
C PHE A 197 6.01 8.01 9.89
N ILE A 198 5.64 6.74 10.10
CA ILE A 198 6.24 5.89 11.14
C ILE A 198 7.76 5.71 10.94
N PRO A 199 8.27 5.26 9.78
CA PRO A 199 9.71 5.05 9.63
C PRO A 199 10.52 6.34 9.67
N ARG A 200 9.96 7.47 9.23
CA ARG A 200 10.65 8.77 9.31
C ARG A 200 10.93 9.15 10.76
N GLN A 201 9.94 8.97 11.66
CA GLN A 201 10.11 9.28 13.07
C GLN A 201 11.14 8.33 13.74
N ILE A 202 11.00 7.02 13.51
CA ILE A 202 11.93 6.02 14.04
C ILE A 202 13.37 6.34 13.62
N THR A 203 13.61 6.54 12.32
CA THR A 203 14.95 6.79 11.79
C THR A 203 15.50 8.15 12.22
N SER A 204 14.65 9.19 12.38
CA SER A 204 15.07 10.48 12.93
C SER A 204 15.57 10.34 14.37
N ILE A 205 14.84 9.64 15.23
CA ILE A 205 15.27 9.38 16.63
C ILE A 205 16.59 8.61 16.66
N MET A 206 16.76 7.60 15.79
CA MET A 206 18.01 6.83 15.69
C MET A 206 19.22 7.67 15.25
N GLU A 207 19.00 8.76 14.53
CA GLU A 207 20.04 9.73 14.14
C GLU A 207 20.20 10.87 15.15
N GLY A 208 19.49 10.87 16.28
CA GLY A 208 19.50 11.93 17.27
C GLY A 208 18.83 13.22 16.80
N VAL A 209 17.99 13.14 15.77
CA VAL A 209 17.22 14.26 15.24
C VAL A 209 15.81 14.25 15.84
N ARG A 210 15.34 15.40 16.31
CA ARG A 210 13.97 15.52 16.83
C ARG A 210 12.97 15.21 15.72
N PRO A 211 12.00 14.29 15.95
CA PRO A 211 10.92 14.01 15.02
C PRO A 211 10.07 15.25 14.78
N LYS A 212 9.37 15.30 13.64
CA LYS A 212 8.51 16.41 13.26
C LYS A 212 7.06 15.95 13.10
N LEU A 213 6.12 16.73 13.64
CA LEU A 213 4.68 16.47 13.58
C LEU A 213 3.94 17.63 12.91
N TYR A 214 3.14 17.30 11.89
CA TYR A 214 2.36 18.29 11.13
C TYR A 214 1.15 18.82 11.92
N GLY A 215 0.90 20.13 11.82
CA GLY A 215 -0.30 20.78 12.34
C GLY A 215 -0.51 20.53 13.84
N THR A 216 -1.69 20.06 14.23
CA THR A 216 -2.03 19.71 15.62
C THR A 216 -1.74 18.23 15.94
N GLY A 217 -1.43 17.43 14.92
CA GLY A 217 -1.24 15.99 15.09
C GLY A 217 -2.54 15.20 15.35
N GLU A 218 -3.70 15.83 15.29
CA GLU A 218 -5.01 15.21 15.57
C GLU A 218 -5.55 14.38 14.41
N ASN A 219 -4.89 14.41 13.24
CA ASN A 219 -5.28 13.57 12.10
C ASN A 219 -5.29 12.09 12.50
N VAL A 220 -6.44 11.44 12.30
CA VAL A 220 -6.66 10.04 12.65
C VAL A 220 -6.46 9.15 11.43
N ARG A 221 -5.80 8.01 11.64
CA ARG A 221 -5.61 6.96 10.63
C ARG A 221 -5.97 5.61 11.23
N ASP A 222 -6.54 4.73 10.43
CA ASP A 222 -6.65 3.32 10.76
C ASP A 222 -5.35 2.63 10.32
N TRP A 223 -4.68 1.92 11.22
CA TRP A 223 -3.38 1.33 11.00
C TRP A 223 -3.47 -0.18 10.88
N ILE A 224 -2.97 -0.72 9.77
CA ILE A 224 -2.91 -2.17 9.53
C ILE A 224 -1.47 -2.63 9.33
N HIS A 225 -1.12 -3.75 9.97
CA HIS A 225 0.17 -4.37 9.72
C HIS A 225 0.23 -4.94 8.29
N THR A 226 1.35 -4.73 7.60
CA THR A 226 1.49 -5.10 6.19
C THR A 226 1.33 -6.60 5.92
N GLU A 227 1.57 -7.47 6.91
CA GLU A 227 1.33 -8.91 6.80
C GLU A 227 -0.18 -9.22 6.77
N ASP A 228 -0.97 -8.55 7.61
CA ASP A 228 -2.44 -8.67 7.59
C ASP A 228 -3.01 -8.16 6.27
N HIS A 229 -2.51 -7.04 5.76
CA HIS A 229 -2.88 -6.56 4.44
C HIS A 229 -2.55 -7.59 3.35
N SER A 230 -1.37 -8.20 3.39
CA SER A 230 -0.94 -9.22 2.43
C SER A 230 -1.84 -10.45 2.47
N SER A 231 -2.22 -10.92 3.66
CA SER A 231 -3.15 -12.04 3.83
C SER A 231 -4.54 -11.72 3.28
N ALA A 232 -5.05 -10.50 3.53
CA ALA A 232 -6.33 -10.04 2.99
C ALA A 232 -6.32 -10.00 1.46
N VAL A 233 -5.26 -9.46 0.85
CA VAL A 233 -5.10 -9.42 -0.61
C VAL A 233 -5.11 -10.83 -1.21
N TRP A 234 -4.45 -11.79 -0.57
CA TRP A 234 -4.46 -13.17 -1.01
C TRP A 234 -5.86 -13.81 -0.95
N GLU A 235 -6.59 -13.60 0.14
CA GLU A 235 -7.97 -14.07 0.27
C GLU A 235 -8.89 -13.43 -0.78
N ILE A 236 -8.76 -12.14 -1.05
CA ILE A 236 -9.55 -11.47 -2.08
C ILE A 236 -9.18 -11.98 -3.49
N LEU A 237 -7.89 -12.18 -3.77
CA LEU A 237 -7.43 -12.73 -5.05
C LEU A 237 -8.02 -14.11 -5.31
N THR A 238 -8.06 -14.98 -4.29
CA THR A 238 -8.41 -16.40 -4.46
C THR A 238 -9.89 -16.69 -4.25
N ARG A 239 -10.59 -15.95 -3.38
CA ARG A 239 -11.97 -16.19 -2.96
C ARG A 239 -12.91 -15.02 -3.21
N GLY A 240 -12.38 -13.81 -3.47
CA GLY A 240 -13.18 -12.62 -3.72
C GLY A 240 -14.08 -12.75 -4.95
N ARG A 241 -15.28 -12.21 -4.86
CA ARG A 241 -16.25 -12.19 -5.96
C ARG A 241 -15.79 -11.23 -7.04
N ILE A 242 -15.77 -11.68 -8.28
CA ILE A 242 -15.41 -10.86 -9.44
C ILE A 242 -16.31 -9.63 -9.54
N GLY A 243 -15.71 -8.49 -9.83
CA GLY A 243 -16.38 -7.19 -9.93
C GLY A 243 -16.54 -6.45 -8.59
N GLU A 244 -16.25 -7.12 -7.47
CA GLU A 244 -16.44 -6.52 -6.15
C GLU A 244 -15.22 -5.77 -5.65
N THR A 245 -15.50 -4.78 -4.81
CA THR A 245 -14.53 -4.07 -3.99
C THR A 245 -14.59 -4.59 -2.56
N TYR A 246 -13.44 -4.67 -1.89
CA TYR A 246 -13.31 -5.02 -0.48
C TYR A 246 -12.47 -3.98 0.25
N LEU A 247 -12.92 -3.54 1.41
CA LEU A 247 -12.16 -2.64 2.26
C LEU A 247 -11.30 -3.45 3.24
N ILE A 248 -10.02 -3.08 3.36
CA ILE A 248 -9.06 -3.77 4.22
C ILE A 248 -8.61 -2.83 5.34
N GLY A 249 -9.10 -3.05 6.55
CA GLY A 249 -8.77 -2.29 7.76
C GLY A 249 -8.68 -3.18 8.98
N ALA A 250 -7.99 -2.70 10.02
CA ALA A 250 -7.76 -3.44 11.26
C ALA A 250 -8.57 -2.91 12.45
N ASP A 251 -9.42 -1.89 12.28
CA ASP A 251 -10.12 -1.18 13.34
C ASP A 251 -9.17 -0.56 14.40
N SER A 252 -7.99 -0.10 13.95
CA SER A 252 -6.94 0.46 14.78
C SER A 252 -6.77 1.96 14.52
N GLU A 253 -7.84 2.72 14.79
CA GLU A 253 -7.84 4.18 14.61
C GLU A 253 -7.01 4.87 15.68
N MET A 254 -5.98 5.64 15.25
CA MET A 254 -5.14 6.41 16.15
C MET A 254 -4.78 7.77 15.53
N SER A 255 -4.70 8.80 16.37
CA SER A 255 -4.18 10.10 15.95
C SER A 255 -2.67 10.07 15.73
N ASN A 256 -2.18 10.89 14.81
CA ASN A 256 -0.75 11.00 14.54
C ASN A 256 0.07 11.35 15.80
N ILE A 257 -0.48 12.22 16.68
CA ILE A 257 0.17 12.55 17.95
C ILE A 257 0.25 11.36 18.90
N ALA A 258 -0.78 10.52 18.96
CA ALA A 258 -0.76 9.30 19.79
C ALA A 258 0.31 8.32 19.29
N VAL A 259 0.37 8.12 17.97
CA VAL A 259 1.41 7.28 17.35
C VAL A 259 2.82 7.85 17.58
N MET A 260 3.01 9.19 17.44
CA MET A 260 4.29 9.85 17.72
C MET A 260 4.75 9.62 19.15
N ARG A 261 3.88 9.84 20.13
CA ARG A 261 4.20 9.63 21.54
C ARG A 261 4.53 8.16 21.84
N MET A 262 3.80 7.23 21.24
CA MET A 262 4.08 5.80 21.38
C MET A 262 5.46 5.43 20.81
N ILE A 263 5.84 5.94 19.63
CA ILE A 263 7.18 5.75 19.06
C ILE A 263 8.25 6.27 20.02
N LEU A 264 8.10 7.50 20.51
CA LEU A 264 9.06 8.10 21.45
C LEU A 264 9.21 7.29 22.73
N ARG A 265 8.09 6.88 23.34
CA ARG A 265 8.09 6.03 24.54
C ARG A 265 8.77 4.68 24.30
N LEU A 266 8.43 3.98 23.22
CA LEU A 266 9.03 2.69 22.87
C LEU A 266 10.53 2.79 22.57
N MET A 267 11.00 3.95 22.15
CA MET A 267 12.41 4.23 21.87
C MET A 267 13.15 4.87 23.09
N GLY A 268 12.51 4.95 24.26
CA GLY A 268 13.11 5.47 25.49
C GLY A 268 13.30 6.99 25.52
N CYS A 269 12.55 7.74 24.71
CA CYS A 269 12.54 9.19 24.67
C CYS A 269 11.36 9.78 25.47
N ALA A 270 11.46 11.06 25.86
CA ALA A 270 10.31 11.78 26.41
C ALA A 270 9.21 11.94 25.35
N GLU A 271 7.95 11.75 25.74
CA GLU A 271 6.79 11.73 24.80
C GLU A 271 6.54 13.08 24.11
N ASP A 272 7.15 14.16 24.58
CA ASP A 272 7.14 15.50 24.00
C ASP A 272 8.42 15.86 23.23
N ALA A 273 9.32 14.91 23.02
CA ALA A 273 10.59 15.14 22.34
C ALA A 273 10.47 15.21 20.82
N PHE A 274 9.52 16.01 20.31
CA PHE A 274 9.31 16.27 18.88
C PHE A 274 9.04 17.77 18.63
N ASP A 275 9.14 18.18 17.36
CA ASP A 275 8.89 19.55 16.93
C ASP A 275 7.62 19.65 16.11
N TRP A 276 6.83 20.69 16.37
CA TRP A 276 5.67 21.03 15.54
C TRP A 276 6.11 21.70 14.24
N VAL A 277 5.53 21.30 13.12
CA VAL A 277 5.74 21.93 11.83
C VAL A 277 4.41 22.34 11.19
N ARG A 278 4.48 23.26 10.23
CA ARG A 278 3.29 23.72 9.50
C ARG A 278 2.58 22.53 8.84
N ASP A 279 1.25 22.55 8.91
CA ASP A 279 0.44 21.53 8.25
C ASP A 279 0.49 21.65 6.72
N ARG A 280 0.29 20.53 6.04
CA ARG A 280 0.28 20.48 4.58
C ARG A 280 -1.10 20.86 4.03
N PRO A 281 -1.19 21.47 2.81
CA PRO A 281 -2.47 21.67 2.14
C PRO A 281 -3.24 20.37 1.90
N GLY A 282 -4.56 20.40 2.09
CA GLY A 282 -5.41 19.24 1.83
C GLY A 282 -5.15 18.04 2.73
N HIS A 283 -4.70 18.27 3.96
CA HIS A 283 -4.44 17.20 4.92
C HIS A 283 -5.75 16.68 5.51
N ASP A 284 -6.19 15.53 5.04
CA ASP A 284 -7.41 14.87 5.51
C ASP A 284 -7.35 14.59 7.02
N ARG A 285 -8.48 14.81 7.71
CA ARG A 285 -8.56 14.74 9.17
C ARG A 285 -8.65 13.32 9.67
N ARG A 286 -9.55 12.51 9.09
CA ARG A 286 -9.79 11.16 9.58
C ARG A 286 -10.08 10.21 8.42
N TYR A 287 -9.45 9.05 8.48
CA TYR A 287 -9.80 7.87 7.70
C TYR A 287 -10.23 6.76 8.64
N ALA A 288 -11.36 6.14 8.34
CA ALA A 288 -11.88 4.99 9.04
C ALA A 288 -12.59 4.07 8.05
N ILE A 289 -12.27 2.79 8.08
CA ILE A 289 -12.77 1.79 7.14
C ILE A 289 -13.66 0.78 7.88
N ASP A 290 -14.77 0.39 7.26
CA ASP A 290 -15.56 -0.77 7.65
C ASP A 290 -15.17 -1.98 6.80
N SER A 291 -14.41 -2.90 7.38
CA SER A 291 -13.98 -4.15 6.73
C SER A 291 -14.93 -5.33 6.95
N SER A 292 -16.16 -5.09 7.38
CA SER A 292 -17.15 -6.13 7.71
C SER A 292 -17.47 -7.04 6.53
N LYS A 293 -17.53 -6.52 5.30
CA LYS A 293 -17.74 -7.32 4.09
C LYS A 293 -16.63 -8.36 3.91
N LEU A 294 -15.37 -7.94 3.99
CA LEU A 294 -14.21 -8.83 3.89
C LEU A 294 -14.26 -9.92 4.96
N ARG A 295 -14.54 -9.55 6.20
CA ARG A 295 -14.64 -10.47 7.34
C ARG A 295 -15.80 -11.45 7.21
N THR A 296 -16.95 -10.99 6.71
CA THR A 296 -18.15 -11.82 6.60
C THR A 296 -18.11 -12.74 5.38
N GLU A 297 -17.70 -12.23 4.21
CA GLU A 297 -17.72 -13.00 2.96
C GLU A 297 -16.54 -13.95 2.82
N LEU A 298 -15.34 -13.55 3.28
CA LEU A 298 -14.10 -14.31 3.12
C LEU A 298 -13.58 -14.89 4.45
N GLU A 299 -14.27 -14.63 5.57
CA GLU A 299 -13.90 -15.10 6.93
C GLU A 299 -12.50 -14.63 7.37
N TRP A 300 -11.97 -13.59 6.68
CA TRP A 300 -10.66 -13.03 7.00
C TRP A 300 -10.67 -12.26 8.33
N LYS A 301 -9.56 -12.37 9.07
CA LYS A 301 -9.33 -11.64 10.32
C LYS A 301 -7.87 -11.22 10.40
N PRO A 302 -7.57 -9.98 10.86
CA PRO A 302 -6.20 -9.58 11.14
C PRO A 302 -5.63 -10.39 12.31
N VAL A 303 -4.33 -10.66 12.25
CA VAL A 303 -3.56 -11.35 13.30
C VAL A 303 -2.88 -10.32 14.20
N HIS A 304 -2.38 -9.22 13.62
CA HIS A 304 -1.71 -8.13 14.33
C HIS A 304 -2.74 -7.12 14.87
N THR A 305 -3.50 -7.51 15.89
CA THR A 305 -4.56 -6.67 16.48
C THR A 305 -4.07 -5.74 17.58
N ASP A 306 -2.87 -5.96 18.12
CA ASP A 306 -2.19 -5.08 19.08
C ASP A 306 -1.21 -4.18 18.32
N PHE A 307 -1.62 -2.92 18.10
CA PHE A 307 -0.82 -1.93 17.38
C PHE A 307 0.51 -1.63 18.08
N GLU A 308 0.52 -1.55 19.42
CA GLU A 308 1.74 -1.27 20.17
C GLU A 308 2.78 -2.39 19.99
N ALA A 309 2.34 -3.65 20.09
CA ALA A 309 3.23 -4.79 19.85
C ALA A 309 3.74 -4.82 18.38
N GLY A 310 2.88 -4.55 17.41
CA GLY A 310 3.27 -4.44 16.00
C GLY A 310 4.25 -3.29 15.74
N LEU A 311 4.03 -2.15 16.37
CA LEU A 311 4.93 -0.98 16.29
C LEU A 311 6.28 -1.26 16.92
N GLN A 312 6.31 -1.93 18.07
CA GLN A 312 7.55 -2.35 18.72
C GLN A 312 8.37 -3.29 17.83
N ALA A 313 7.72 -4.27 17.20
CA ALA A 313 8.39 -5.17 16.25
C ALA A 313 8.92 -4.40 15.03
N THR A 314 8.16 -3.42 14.55
CA THR A 314 8.57 -2.53 13.46
C THR A 314 9.81 -1.72 13.85
N ILE A 315 9.83 -1.09 15.03
CA ILE A 315 11.00 -0.36 15.55
C ILE A 315 12.22 -1.29 15.62
N ALA A 316 12.06 -2.49 16.20
CA ALA A 316 13.14 -3.48 16.29
C ALA A 316 13.70 -3.83 14.91
N TRP A 317 12.84 -3.96 13.89
CA TRP A 317 13.28 -4.20 12.53
C TRP A 317 14.12 -3.04 11.98
N TYR A 318 13.72 -1.76 12.16
CA TYR A 318 14.52 -0.60 11.71
C TYR A 318 15.86 -0.51 12.43
N VAL A 319 15.90 -0.83 13.72
CA VAL A 319 17.15 -0.88 14.50
C VAL A 319 18.12 -1.92 13.94
N ALA A 320 17.62 -3.12 13.62
CA ALA A 320 18.42 -4.22 13.09
C ALA A 320 18.84 -4.03 11.61
N ASN A 321 18.14 -3.19 10.85
CA ASN A 321 18.34 -3.04 9.40
C ASN A 321 18.82 -1.64 8.99
N ARG A 322 19.73 -1.02 9.78
CA ARG A 322 20.22 0.34 9.54
C ARG A 322 20.79 0.51 8.13
N ALA A 323 21.61 -0.42 7.66
CA ALA A 323 22.23 -0.38 6.34
C ALA A 323 21.22 -0.37 5.18
N TRP A 324 19.99 -0.88 5.41
CA TRP A 324 18.93 -0.88 4.40
C TRP A 324 18.30 0.52 4.23
N TRP A 325 18.04 1.25 5.32
CA TRP A 325 17.31 2.51 5.26
C TRP A 325 18.19 3.76 5.22
N GLU A 326 19.41 3.72 5.74
CA GLU A 326 20.29 4.88 5.88
C GLU A 326 20.58 5.60 4.55
N PRO A 327 20.84 4.92 3.42
CA PRO A 327 21.03 5.59 2.14
C PRO A 327 19.80 6.38 1.67
N ALA A 328 18.61 5.81 1.83
CA ALA A 328 17.35 6.46 1.45
C ALA A 328 17.00 7.63 2.38
N LYS A 329 17.37 7.57 3.66
CA LYS A 329 17.14 8.61 4.65
C LYS A 329 17.84 9.91 4.29
N ALA A 330 19.11 9.85 3.93
CA ALA A 330 19.90 11.03 3.55
C ALA A 330 19.27 11.77 2.36
N ALA A 331 18.85 11.04 1.32
CA ALA A 331 18.19 11.61 0.14
C ALA A 331 16.82 12.22 0.49
N THR A 332 16.05 11.54 1.33
CA THR A 332 14.73 11.99 1.78
C THR A 332 14.82 13.29 2.56
N GLU A 333 15.71 13.39 3.54
CA GLU A 333 15.87 14.62 4.35
C GLU A 333 16.44 15.79 3.56
N ALA A 334 17.28 15.53 2.53
CA ALA A 334 17.71 16.58 1.62
C ALA A 334 16.53 17.19 0.83
N ARG A 335 15.59 16.34 0.37
CA ARG A 335 14.38 16.78 -0.33
C ARG A 335 13.45 17.60 0.59
N TYR A 336 13.19 17.13 1.81
CA TYR A 336 12.35 17.86 2.76
C TYR A 336 12.93 19.22 3.13
N ARG A 337 14.26 19.31 3.33
CA ARG A 337 14.93 20.59 3.54
C ARG A 337 14.77 21.56 2.36
N ALA A 338 14.83 21.05 1.13
CA ALA A 338 14.60 21.88 -0.06
C ALA A 338 13.15 22.39 -0.16
N GLN A 339 12.20 21.71 0.47
CA GLN A 339 10.79 22.08 0.56
C GLN A 339 10.47 22.96 1.79
N GLY A 340 11.49 23.34 2.58
CA GLY A 340 11.31 24.17 3.78
C GLY A 340 10.74 23.44 5.01
N GLN A 341 10.93 22.13 5.07
CA GLN A 341 10.42 21.26 6.14
C GLN A 341 11.54 20.67 7.01
#